data_bed6c2f0b5193b363fb514b53331dba1
#
_entry.id   bed6c2f0b5193b363fb514b53331dba1
#
_cell.length_a   1.000
_cell.length_b   1.000
_cell.length_c   1.000
_cell.angle_alpha   90.00
_cell.angle_beta   90.00
_cell.angle_gamma   90.00
#
_symmetry.space_group_name_H-M   'P 1'
#
loop_
_entity.id
_entity.type
_entity.pdbx_description
1 polymer ?
#
loop_
_entity_poly.entity_id
_entity_poly.type
_entity_poly.pdbx_seq_one_letter_code
_entity_poly.pdbx_strand_id
1 'polypeptide(L)'
;MGEASVKTLDTRTDVSSPPVTESQDRPESSERALLSRLRVPRRPRIWFEVLLIAVSYWTYSLIRNAVPEQKAAALANADWIWKVEQTLGIAVEEKINHAVDSVTWLVVGMNYYYATLHFVMTIGVLVWIYRFHPGRYAATRLILFATTGVALVGYYFYPLAPPRLMNGQNFIDTVLVHHTWGSMASGNLKHMSNQYAAMPSMHIGWSLWCGLTIFAVASAPWARILGLLYPTATLVVIVSTANHFWLDAVGGMLCLAFGYAVSRSWYGSLPHRLPRRPEETGRHPVAVAVLNHPALGRFRR
;
A
#
# COMPACT_ATOMS: atom_id res chain seq x y z
N MET A 1 48.02 -36.21 85.68
CA MET A 1 48.84 -35.11 85.20
C MET A 1 49.08 -35.38 83.74
N GLY A 2 48.37 -34.72 82.85
CA GLY A 2 48.43 -34.87 81.37
C GLY A 2 47.93 -33.63 80.77
N GLU A 3 48.85 -32.87 80.22
CA GLU A 3 48.52 -31.64 79.44
C GLU A 3 47.88 -31.97 78.07
N ALA A 4 46.80 -31.34 77.83
CA ALA A 4 46.13 -31.43 76.54
C ALA A 4 46.68 -30.32 75.62
N SER A 5 47.28 -30.75 74.49
CA SER A 5 47.75 -29.89 73.41
C SER A 5 46.59 -29.49 72.53
N VAL A 6 46.33 -28.20 72.48
CA VAL A 6 45.31 -27.60 71.53
C VAL A 6 45.96 -27.39 70.21
N LYS A 7 45.44 -28.10 69.16
CA LYS A 7 45.74 -27.84 67.76
C LYS A 7 44.81 -26.73 67.20
N THR A 8 45.37 -25.60 66.88
CA THR A 8 44.73 -24.55 66.15
C THR A 8 44.58 -24.96 64.63
N LEU A 9 43.35 -25.06 64.16
CA LEU A 9 43.05 -25.27 62.79
C LEU A 9 42.96 -23.88 62.08
N ASP A 10 43.91 -23.66 61.20
CA ASP A 10 43.95 -22.50 60.36
C ASP A 10 43.05 -22.76 59.07
N THR A 11 41.83 -22.25 59.07
CA THR A 11 40.93 -22.37 57.98
C THR A 11 41.04 -21.09 57.13
N ARG A 12 41.95 -21.07 56.13
CA ARG A 12 41.95 -20.12 55.03
C ARG A 12 40.80 -20.49 54.06
N THR A 13 39.75 -19.76 54.11
CA THR A 13 38.74 -19.79 53.11
C THR A 13 39.22 -18.98 51.92
N ASP A 14 39.64 -19.66 50.82
CA ASP A 14 39.84 -19.09 49.50
C ASP A 14 38.49 -18.63 48.96
N VAL A 15 38.25 -17.30 48.98
CA VAL A 15 37.16 -16.68 48.28
C VAL A 15 37.59 -16.51 46.82
N SER A 16 37.31 -17.53 46.00
CA SER A 16 37.42 -17.43 44.58
C SER A 16 36.31 -16.47 44.07
N SER A 17 36.70 -15.27 43.63
CA SER A 17 35.85 -14.35 42.94
C SER A 17 35.29 -15.01 41.69
N PRO A 18 33.96 -14.89 41.37
CA PRO A 18 33.41 -15.42 40.14
C PRO A 18 34.01 -14.70 38.94
N PRO A 19 34.21 -15.38 37.82
CA PRO A 19 34.75 -14.75 36.61
C PRO A 19 33.80 -13.62 36.19
N VAL A 20 34.37 -12.41 36.02
CA VAL A 20 33.71 -11.27 35.39
C VAL A 20 33.41 -11.69 33.97
N THR A 21 32.16 -12.06 33.72
CA THR A 21 31.67 -12.29 32.37
C THR A 21 31.60 -10.92 31.69
N GLU A 22 32.62 -10.63 30.88
CA GLU A 22 32.69 -9.50 30.01
C GLU A 22 31.49 -9.61 29.09
N SER A 23 30.44 -8.86 29.38
CA SER A 23 29.27 -8.73 28.49
C SER A 23 29.77 -8.09 27.20
N GLN A 24 30.01 -8.92 26.20
CA GLN A 24 30.16 -8.48 24.82
C GLN A 24 28.87 -7.73 24.46
N ASP A 25 28.88 -6.41 24.64
CA ASP A 25 27.89 -5.50 24.13
C ASP A 25 27.90 -5.61 22.57
N ARG A 26 27.05 -6.48 22.07
CA ARG A 26 26.93 -6.76 20.65
C ARG A 26 26.46 -5.49 19.94
N PRO A 27 27.11 -5.10 18.83
CA PRO A 27 26.64 -4.00 17.99
C PRO A 27 25.22 -4.19 17.48
N GLU A 28 24.68 -5.43 17.49
CA GLU A 28 23.27 -5.74 17.18
C GLU A 28 22.23 -4.99 18.04
N SER A 29 22.57 -4.59 19.28
CA SER A 29 21.61 -3.86 20.14
C SER A 29 21.37 -2.43 19.67
N SER A 30 22.42 -1.78 19.17
CA SER A 30 22.39 -0.41 18.65
C SER A 30 21.61 -0.32 17.34
N GLU A 31 21.83 -1.24 16.42
CA GLU A 31 21.12 -1.31 15.14
C GLU A 31 19.63 -1.61 15.31
N ARG A 32 19.29 -2.58 16.16
CA ARG A 32 17.91 -2.89 16.52
C ARG A 32 17.20 -1.71 17.20
N ALA A 33 17.92 -0.97 18.06
CA ALA A 33 17.40 0.23 18.71
C ALA A 33 17.16 1.37 17.70
N LEU A 34 18.07 1.54 16.73
CA LEU A 34 17.93 2.53 15.65
C LEU A 34 16.73 2.17 14.75
N LEU A 35 16.63 0.93 14.30
CA LEU A 35 15.53 0.44 13.50
C LEU A 35 14.18 0.54 14.23
N SER A 36 14.15 0.27 15.53
CA SER A 36 12.94 0.43 16.35
C SER A 36 12.49 1.90 16.40
N ARG A 37 13.44 2.85 16.51
CA ARG A 37 13.16 4.29 16.50
C ARG A 37 12.65 4.78 15.13
N LEU A 38 13.15 4.22 14.02
CA LEU A 38 12.70 4.53 12.67
C LEU A 38 11.30 3.98 12.38
N ARG A 39 10.93 2.87 13.01
CA ARG A 39 9.62 2.21 12.87
C ARG A 39 8.50 2.87 13.68
N VAL A 40 8.81 3.78 14.61
CA VAL A 40 7.78 4.54 15.34
C VAL A 40 7.15 5.57 14.39
N PRO A 41 5.82 5.53 14.19
CA PRO A 41 5.14 6.50 13.35
C PRO A 41 5.28 7.91 13.95
N ARG A 42 6.01 8.78 13.28
CA ARG A 42 6.14 10.19 13.62
C ARG A 42 5.23 11.01 12.72
N ARG A 43 4.76 12.16 13.22
CA ARG A 43 4.07 13.13 12.38
C ARG A 43 5.07 13.67 11.35
N PRO A 44 4.90 13.38 10.05
CA PRO A 44 5.83 13.84 9.04
C PRO A 44 5.72 15.35 8.87
N ARG A 45 6.84 16.00 8.53
CA ARG A 45 6.87 17.41 8.20
C ARG A 45 6.30 17.61 6.79
N ILE A 46 5.41 18.57 6.63
CA ILE A 46 4.70 18.78 5.37
C ILE A 46 5.66 19.02 4.17
N TRP A 47 6.74 19.76 4.37
CA TRP A 47 7.73 20.01 3.33
C TRP A 47 8.42 18.71 2.87
N PHE A 48 8.65 17.76 3.81
CA PHE A 48 9.22 16.45 3.48
C PHE A 48 8.23 15.62 2.64
N GLU A 49 6.93 15.70 2.96
CA GLU A 49 5.89 15.01 2.18
C GLU A 49 5.78 15.56 0.76
N VAL A 50 5.80 16.89 0.62
CA VAL A 50 5.79 17.54 -0.70
C VAL A 50 7.03 17.13 -1.51
N LEU A 51 8.21 17.14 -0.90
CA LEU A 51 9.44 16.70 -1.55
C LEU A 51 9.36 15.22 -1.96
N LEU A 52 8.87 14.35 -1.07
CA LEU A 52 8.73 12.92 -1.33
C LEU A 52 7.78 12.65 -2.50
N ILE A 53 6.64 13.35 -2.54
CA ILE A 53 5.67 13.25 -3.65
C ILE A 53 6.30 13.75 -4.95
N ALA A 54 6.97 14.90 -4.91
CA ALA A 54 7.65 15.48 -6.09
C ALA A 54 8.73 14.55 -6.65
N VAL A 55 9.59 14.00 -5.78
CA VAL A 55 10.64 13.05 -6.18
C VAL A 55 10.01 11.76 -6.71
N SER A 56 8.97 11.24 -6.08
CA SER A 56 8.27 10.03 -6.54
C SER A 56 7.63 10.25 -7.90
N TYR A 57 7.00 11.40 -8.13
CA TYR A 57 6.42 11.76 -9.42
C TYR A 57 7.49 11.96 -10.50
N TRP A 58 8.61 12.60 -10.16
CA TRP A 58 9.74 12.76 -11.07
C TRP A 58 10.35 11.41 -11.47
N THR A 59 10.60 10.53 -10.48
CA THR A 59 11.11 9.18 -10.72
C THR A 59 10.13 8.37 -11.59
N TYR A 60 8.83 8.45 -11.28
CA TYR A 60 7.78 7.86 -12.13
C TYR A 60 7.87 8.35 -13.57
N SER A 61 7.99 9.67 -13.77
CA SER A 61 8.05 10.27 -15.11
C SER A 61 9.32 9.85 -15.87
N LEU A 62 10.46 9.74 -15.18
CA LEU A 62 11.72 9.25 -15.78
C LEU A 62 11.59 7.80 -16.25
N ILE A 63 11.12 6.91 -15.37
CA ILE A 63 10.95 5.49 -15.70
C ILE A 63 10.00 5.35 -16.89
N ARG A 64 8.86 6.05 -16.85
CA ARG A 64 7.86 5.99 -17.91
C ARG A 64 8.39 6.47 -19.27
N ASN A 65 9.17 7.55 -19.28
CA ASN A 65 9.73 8.10 -20.53
C ASN A 65 10.92 7.28 -21.05
N ALA A 66 11.54 6.47 -20.20
CA ALA A 66 12.62 5.56 -20.60
C ALA A 66 12.11 4.25 -21.22
N VAL A 67 10.82 3.92 -21.07
CA VAL A 67 10.23 2.70 -21.65
C VAL A 67 9.88 2.97 -23.11
N PRO A 68 10.47 2.21 -24.08
CA PRO A 68 10.07 2.29 -25.47
C PRO A 68 8.58 1.98 -25.65
N GLU A 69 7.91 2.60 -26.61
CA GLU A 69 6.53 2.23 -27.00
C GLU A 69 6.51 0.78 -27.51
N GLN A 70 6.11 -0.15 -26.65
CA GLN A 70 5.99 -1.57 -26.99
C GLN A 70 4.57 -1.90 -27.46
N LYS A 71 4.05 -1.14 -28.42
CA LYS A 71 2.67 -1.29 -28.92
C LYS A 71 2.35 -2.72 -29.36
N ALA A 72 3.23 -3.34 -30.13
CA ALA A 72 3.02 -4.70 -30.64
C ALA A 72 2.93 -5.72 -29.50
N ALA A 73 3.86 -5.64 -28.55
CA ALA A 73 3.86 -6.54 -27.37
C ALA A 73 2.62 -6.29 -26.49
N ALA A 74 2.23 -5.02 -26.29
CA ALA A 74 1.07 -4.66 -25.50
C ALA A 74 -0.25 -5.17 -26.09
N LEU A 75 -0.40 -5.12 -27.42
CA LEU A 75 -1.56 -5.68 -28.11
C LEU A 75 -1.56 -7.21 -28.06
N ALA A 76 -0.43 -7.86 -28.27
CA ALA A 76 -0.32 -9.33 -28.16
C ALA A 76 -0.64 -9.82 -26.74
N ASN A 77 -0.19 -9.10 -25.71
CA ASN A 77 -0.56 -9.38 -24.32
C ASN A 77 -2.05 -9.17 -24.06
N ALA A 78 -2.67 -8.15 -24.67
CA ALA A 78 -4.10 -7.92 -24.55
C ALA A 78 -4.92 -9.05 -25.19
N ASP A 79 -4.52 -9.52 -26.37
CA ASP A 79 -5.14 -10.69 -27.01
C ASP A 79 -5.02 -11.95 -26.15
N TRP A 80 -3.89 -12.13 -25.45
CA TRP A 80 -3.69 -13.26 -24.56
C TRP A 80 -4.59 -13.16 -23.32
N ILE A 81 -4.64 -11.99 -22.65
CA ILE A 81 -5.52 -11.75 -21.51
C ILE A 81 -6.97 -11.98 -21.89
N TRP A 82 -7.42 -11.43 -23.04
CA TRP A 82 -8.78 -11.62 -23.54
C TRP A 82 -9.14 -13.09 -23.76
N LYS A 83 -8.22 -13.87 -24.34
CA LYS A 83 -8.38 -15.33 -24.49
C LYS A 83 -8.49 -16.05 -23.15
N VAL A 84 -7.69 -15.65 -22.18
CA VAL A 84 -7.77 -16.21 -20.81
C VAL A 84 -9.13 -15.94 -20.19
N GLU A 85 -9.63 -14.70 -20.26
CA GLU A 85 -10.94 -14.34 -19.73
C GLU A 85 -12.10 -15.06 -20.44
N GLN A 86 -12.00 -15.24 -21.76
CA GLN A 86 -12.94 -16.06 -22.54
C GLN A 86 -12.91 -17.52 -22.06
N THR A 87 -11.73 -18.10 -21.86
CA THR A 87 -11.59 -19.48 -21.40
C THR A 87 -12.14 -19.69 -19.99
N LEU A 88 -12.01 -18.69 -19.13
CA LEU A 88 -12.55 -18.68 -17.78
C LEU A 88 -14.07 -18.39 -17.74
N GLY A 89 -14.66 -18.01 -18.85
CA GLY A 89 -16.07 -17.63 -18.95
C GLY A 89 -16.43 -16.30 -18.28
N ILE A 90 -15.46 -15.41 -18.04
CA ILE A 90 -15.63 -14.11 -17.39
C ILE A 90 -15.54 -12.93 -18.36
N ALA A 91 -15.33 -13.15 -19.65
CA ALA A 91 -15.20 -12.15 -20.68
C ALA A 91 -16.55 -11.47 -20.97
N VAL A 92 -16.95 -10.54 -20.13
CA VAL A 92 -18.23 -9.81 -20.21
C VAL A 92 -18.06 -8.34 -20.55
N GLU A 93 -16.82 -7.86 -20.61
CA GLU A 93 -16.48 -6.44 -20.79
C GLU A 93 -17.06 -5.84 -22.08
N GLU A 94 -16.96 -6.57 -23.18
CA GLU A 94 -17.50 -6.12 -24.48
C GLU A 94 -19.01 -5.88 -24.38
N LYS A 95 -19.76 -6.81 -23.80
CA LYS A 95 -21.22 -6.69 -23.62
C LYS A 95 -21.59 -5.51 -22.71
N ILE A 96 -20.85 -5.34 -21.61
CA ILE A 96 -21.06 -4.24 -20.66
C ILE A 96 -20.72 -2.91 -21.32
N ASN A 97 -19.63 -2.83 -22.08
CA ASN A 97 -19.19 -1.65 -22.80
C ASN A 97 -20.24 -1.18 -23.80
N HIS A 98 -20.78 -2.09 -24.63
CA HIS A 98 -21.87 -1.78 -25.57
C HIS A 98 -23.16 -1.34 -24.87
N ALA A 99 -23.54 -2.03 -23.78
CA ALA A 99 -24.74 -1.68 -23.03
C ALA A 99 -24.67 -0.28 -22.42
N VAL A 100 -23.50 0.10 -21.87
CA VAL A 100 -23.30 1.42 -21.25
C VAL A 100 -23.15 2.52 -22.30
N ASP A 101 -22.52 2.25 -23.44
CA ASP A 101 -22.37 3.22 -24.54
C ASP A 101 -23.71 3.70 -25.07
N SER A 102 -24.75 2.85 -25.03
CA SER A 102 -26.11 3.22 -25.39
C SER A 102 -26.73 4.36 -24.56
N VAL A 103 -26.15 4.67 -23.39
CA VAL A 103 -26.60 5.69 -22.43
C VAL A 103 -25.57 6.80 -22.34
N THR A 104 -25.59 7.76 -23.27
CA THR A 104 -24.57 8.81 -23.46
C THR A 104 -24.20 9.56 -22.17
N TRP A 105 -25.19 10.04 -21.38
CA TRP A 105 -24.88 10.79 -20.16
C TRP A 105 -24.13 9.94 -19.13
N LEU A 106 -24.43 8.64 -19.07
CA LEU A 106 -23.81 7.70 -18.13
C LEU A 106 -22.35 7.45 -18.52
N VAL A 107 -22.10 7.10 -19.78
CA VAL A 107 -20.74 6.80 -20.26
C VAL A 107 -19.85 8.04 -20.22
N VAL A 108 -20.36 9.22 -20.52
CA VAL A 108 -19.65 10.49 -20.37
C VAL A 108 -19.27 10.74 -18.90
N GLY A 109 -20.21 10.53 -17.97
CA GLY A 109 -19.94 10.61 -16.54
C GLY A 109 -18.88 9.61 -16.08
N MET A 110 -18.93 8.37 -16.60
CA MET A 110 -17.93 7.33 -16.31
C MET A 110 -16.54 7.68 -16.85
N ASN A 111 -16.45 8.28 -18.03
CA ASN A 111 -15.17 8.73 -18.58
C ASN A 111 -14.51 9.80 -17.71
N TYR A 112 -15.29 10.80 -17.23
CA TYR A 112 -14.78 11.82 -16.31
C TYR A 112 -14.45 11.24 -14.92
N TYR A 113 -15.26 10.30 -14.42
CA TYR A 113 -14.94 9.56 -13.20
C TYR A 113 -13.58 8.87 -13.33
N TYR A 114 -13.38 8.11 -14.41
CA TYR A 114 -12.13 7.42 -14.71
C TYR A 114 -10.94 8.39 -14.73
N ALA A 115 -11.09 9.52 -15.44
CA ALA A 115 -10.00 10.47 -15.62
C ALA A 115 -9.59 11.22 -14.33
N THR A 116 -10.52 11.44 -13.38
CA THR A 116 -10.29 12.42 -12.29
C THR A 116 -10.46 11.88 -10.89
N LEU A 117 -11.48 11.05 -10.65
CA LEU A 117 -11.92 10.77 -9.28
C LEU A 117 -10.88 10.00 -8.46
N HIS A 118 -10.12 9.11 -9.07
CA HIS A 118 -9.07 8.37 -8.35
C HIS A 118 -7.97 9.29 -7.80
N PHE A 119 -7.62 10.38 -8.48
CA PHE A 119 -6.67 11.38 -7.97
C PHE A 119 -7.29 12.17 -6.81
N VAL A 120 -8.52 12.68 -7.00
CA VAL A 120 -9.21 13.48 -5.99
C VAL A 120 -9.39 12.68 -4.71
N MET A 121 -9.87 11.43 -4.80
CA MET A 121 -10.08 10.57 -3.64
C MET A 121 -8.77 10.19 -2.96
N THR A 122 -7.73 9.84 -3.71
CA THR A 122 -6.43 9.47 -3.14
C THR A 122 -5.81 10.64 -2.39
N ILE A 123 -5.80 11.83 -2.98
CA ILE A 123 -5.30 13.05 -2.33
C ILE A 123 -6.16 13.39 -1.11
N GLY A 124 -7.49 13.33 -1.25
CA GLY A 124 -8.42 13.60 -0.15
C GLY A 124 -8.19 12.67 1.06
N VAL A 125 -8.02 11.37 0.82
CA VAL A 125 -7.74 10.38 1.88
C VAL A 125 -6.36 10.63 2.49
N LEU A 126 -5.33 10.93 1.70
CA LEU A 126 -4.00 11.27 2.22
C LEU A 126 -4.06 12.49 3.13
N VAL A 127 -4.72 13.58 2.70
CA VAL A 127 -4.88 14.80 3.49
C VAL A 127 -5.68 14.53 4.76
N TRP A 128 -6.76 13.76 4.66
CA TRP A 128 -7.58 13.38 5.80
C TRP A 128 -6.79 12.60 6.85
N ILE A 129 -6.05 11.55 6.44
CA ILE A 129 -5.23 10.76 7.37
C ILE A 129 -4.10 11.61 7.95
N TYR A 130 -3.43 12.45 7.14
CA TYR A 130 -2.38 13.35 7.61
C TYR A 130 -2.89 14.30 8.69
N ARG A 131 -4.10 14.89 8.49
CA ARG A 131 -4.65 15.90 9.39
C ARG A 131 -5.23 15.31 10.67
N PHE A 132 -5.94 14.19 10.57
CA PHE A 132 -6.75 13.64 11.66
C PHE A 132 -6.21 12.37 12.29
N HIS A 133 -5.30 11.66 11.62
CA HIS A 133 -4.73 10.39 12.07
C HIS A 133 -3.20 10.33 11.85
N PRO A 134 -2.43 11.32 12.33
CA PRO A 134 -1.00 11.47 11.98
C PRO A 134 -0.15 10.26 12.39
N GLY A 135 -0.52 9.51 13.43
CA GLY A 135 0.18 8.29 13.84
C GLY A 135 -0.01 7.10 12.89
N ARG A 136 -1.01 7.16 12.01
CA ARG A 136 -1.30 6.12 10.99
C ARG A 136 -0.81 6.51 9.60
N TYR A 137 -0.54 7.80 9.39
CA TYR A 137 -0.26 8.37 8.08
C TYR A 137 0.93 7.69 7.37
N ALA A 138 2.07 7.60 8.04
CA ALA A 138 3.29 7.06 7.44
C ALA A 138 3.12 5.60 6.96
N ALA A 139 2.45 4.76 7.75
CA ALA A 139 2.16 3.38 7.38
C ALA A 139 1.15 3.28 6.23
N THR A 140 0.10 4.11 6.25
CA THR A 140 -0.93 4.14 5.19
C THR A 140 -0.34 4.65 3.87
N ARG A 141 0.49 5.70 3.91
CA ARG A 141 1.23 6.20 2.74
C ARG A 141 2.21 5.17 2.19
N LEU A 142 2.93 4.43 3.07
CA LEU A 142 3.87 3.39 2.63
C LEU A 142 3.15 2.29 1.82
N ILE A 143 1.92 1.92 2.19
CA ILE A 143 1.10 0.99 1.40
C ILE A 143 0.89 1.56 0.00
N LEU A 144 0.43 2.80 -0.13
CA LEU A 144 0.18 3.43 -1.42
C LEU A 144 1.42 3.47 -2.30
N PHE A 145 2.57 3.86 -1.74
CA PHE A 145 3.83 3.94 -2.47
C PHE A 145 4.37 2.58 -2.88
N ALA A 146 4.31 1.58 -2.00
CA ALA A 146 4.74 0.23 -2.33
C ALA A 146 3.84 -0.41 -3.41
N THR A 147 2.52 -0.19 -3.31
CA THR A 147 1.55 -0.61 -4.33
C THR A 147 1.87 0.00 -5.68
N THR A 148 2.09 1.33 -5.72
CA THR A 148 2.41 2.04 -6.97
C THR A 148 3.79 1.63 -7.49
N GLY A 149 4.78 1.48 -6.61
CA GLY A 149 6.13 1.07 -6.98
C GLY A 149 6.19 -0.30 -7.64
N VAL A 150 5.51 -1.31 -7.08
CA VAL A 150 5.46 -2.64 -7.69
C VAL A 150 4.67 -2.65 -9.00
N ALA A 151 3.64 -1.81 -9.11
CA ALA A 151 2.90 -1.65 -10.36
C ALA A 151 3.76 -1.07 -11.49
N LEU A 152 4.64 -0.12 -11.19
CA LEU A 152 5.60 0.41 -12.18
C LEU A 152 6.53 -0.68 -12.73
N VAL A 153 6.96 -1.59 -11.88
CA VAL A 153 7.72 -2.78 -12.29
C VAL A 153 6.87 -3.65 -13.24
N GLY A 154 5.60 -3.87 -12.89
CA GLY A 154 4.63 -4.58 -13.74
C GLY A 154 4.49 -3.94 -15.11
N TYR A 155 4.29 -2.63 -15.21
CA TYR A 155 4.18 -1.91 -16.48
C TYR A 155 5.42 -2.00 -17.37
N TYR A 156 6.60 -2.09 -16.75
CA TYR A 156 7.84 -2.24 -17.49
C TYR A 156 7.99 -3.63 -18.09
N PHE A 157 7.69 -4.68 -17.32
CA PHE A 157 7.89 -6.06 -17.76
C PHE A 157 6.71 -6.64 -18.53
N TYR A 158 5.51 -6.11 -18.34
CA TYR A 158 4.29 -6.60 -18.96
C TYR A 158 3.45 -5.44 -19.50
N PRO A 159 3.87 -4.80 -20.59
CA PRO A 159 3.05 -3.77 -21.22
C PRO A 159 1.73 -4.39 -21.71
N LEU A 160 0.61 -3.75 -21.41
CA LEU A 160 -0.71 -4.24 -21.76
C LEU A 160 -1.56 -3.11 -22.36
N ALA A 161 -2.10 -3.35 -23.55
CA ALA A 161 -3.06 -2.45 -24.13
C ALA A 161 -4.44 -2.63 -23.47
N PRO A 162 -5.17 -1.54 -23.18
CA PRO A 162 -6.55 -1.66 -22.69
C PRO A 162 -7.47 -2.22 -23.78
N PRO A 163 -8.64 -2.83 -23.41
CA PRO A 163 -9.58 -3.42 -24.35
C PRO A 163 -9.98 -2.47 -25.51
N ARG A 164 -10.22 -1.20 -25.21
CA ARG A 164 -10.61 -0.17 -26.19
C ARG A 164 -9.59 0.08 -27.33
N LEU A 165 -8.34 -0.37 -27.16
CA LEU A 165 -7.28 -0.23 -28.17
C LEU A 165 -7.01 -1.53 -28.95
N MET A 166 -7.74 -2.61 -28.65
CA MET A 166 -7.58 -3.89 -29.36
C MET A 166 -8.10 -3.78 -30.79
N ASN A 167 -7.35 -4.37 -31.71
CA ASN A 167 -7.76 -4.48 -33.10
C ASN A 167 -8.52 -5.81 -33.31
N GLY A 168 -9.63 -5.75 -34.07
CA GLY A 168 -10.39 -6.95 -34.42
C GLY A 168 -11.33 -7.47 -33.32
N GLN A 169 -11.50 -6.73 -32.25
CA GLN A 169 -12.54 -6.92 -31.25
C GLN A 169 -13.54 -5.76 -31.32
N ASN A 170 -14.78 -5.97 -30.88
CA ASN A 170 -15.84 -4.98 -31.01
C ASN A 170 -15.91 -4.00 -29.82
N PHE A 171 -14.82 -3.75 -29.13
CA PHE A 171 -14.81 -2.76 -28.05
C PHE A 171 -14.97 -1.35 -28.58
N ILE A 172 -15.82 -0.56 -27.91
CA ILE A 172 -16.06 0.84 -28.21
C ILE A 172 -15.09 1.68 -27.40
N ASP A 173 -14.25 2.50 -28.06
CA ASP A 173 -13.47 3.53 -27.36
C ASP A 173 -14.40 4.70 -27.00
N THR A 174 -15.03 4.60 -25.83
CA THR A 174 -16.00 5.56 -25.34
C THR A 174 -15.42 6.96 -25.17
N VAL A 175 -14.12 7.08 -24.94
CA VAL A 175 -13.42 8.36 -24.82
C VAL A 175 -13.35 9.04 -26.17
N LEU A 176 -13.05 8.29 -27.22
CA LEU A 176 -12.96 8.79 -28.60
C LEU A 176 -14.34 9.12 -29.14
N VAL A 177 -15.30 8.20 -28.97
CA VAL A 177 -16.67 8.35 -29.52
C VAL A 177 -17.41 9.54 -28.91
N HIS A 178 -17.29 9.73 -27.59
CA HIS A 178 -17.99 10.80 -26.89
C HIS A 178 -17.14 12.06 -26.67
N HIS A 179 -15.97 12.15 -27.31
CA HIS A 179 -15.06 13.31 -27.22
C HIS A 179 -14.77 13.79 -25.80
N THR A 180 -14.67 12.85 -24.86
CA THR A 180 -14.37 13.14 -23.45
C THR A 180 -12.87 13.15 -23.21
N TRP A 181 -12.45 13.73 -22.06
CA TRP A 181 -11.06 13.59 -21.65
C TRP A 181 -10.82 12.14 -21.24
N GLY A 182 -10.07 11.41 -22.00
CA GLY A 182 -9.52 10.15 -21.53
C GLY A 182 -8.28 10.46 -20.69
N SER A 183 -8.13 9.84 -19.54
CA SER A 183 -6.97 9.84 -18.66
C SER A 183 -5.74 10.59 -19.23
N MET A 184 -5.54 11.87 -18.95
CA MET A 184 -4.41 12.69 -19.43
C MET A 184 -3.87 12.38 -20.86
N ALA A 185 -4.60 11.55 -21.64
CA ALA A 185 -4.23 10.99 -22.93
C ALA A 185 -4.81 11.75 -24.11
N SER A 186 -5.53 12.87 -23.89
CA SER A 186 -6.11 13.70 -24.94
C SER A 186 -5.31 14.98 -25.17
N GLY A 187 -5.17 15.38 -26.43
CA GLY A 187 -4.41 16.57 -26.82
C GLY A 187 -2.91 16.43 -26.63
N ASN A 188 -2.23 17.53 -26.25
CA ASN A 188 -0.78 17.55 -26.02
C ASN A 188 -0.33 16.66 -24.87
N LEU A 189 -1.25 16.24 -23.98
CA LEU A 189 -0.97 15.31 -22.87
C LEU A 189 -0.93 13.85 -23.31
N LYS A 190 -1.35 13.54 -24.54
CA LYS A 190 -1.28 12.19 -25.12
C LYS A 190 0.15 11.62 -25.12
N HIS A 191 1.13 12.48 -25.36
CA HIS A 191 2.55 12.11 -25.29
C HIS A 191 3.06 11.92 -23.86
N MET A 192 2.27 12.33 -22.85
CA MET A 192 2.64 12.22 -21.44
C MET A 192 2.01 11.03 -20.72
N SER A 193 1.10 10.25 -21.35
CA SER A 193 0.51 9.07 -20.74
C SER A 193 0.88 7.80 -21.51
N ASN A 194 1.42 6.80 -20.82
CA ASN A 194 1.63 5.48 -21.41
C ASN A 194 0.28 4.77 -21.54
N GLN A 195 -0.24 4.68 -22.77
CA GLN A 195 -1.53 4.03 -23.05
C GLN A 195 -1.47 2.50 -22.90
N TYR A 196 -0.27 1.93 -22.80
CA TYR A 196 -0.03 0.49 -22.73
C TYR A 196 0.31 0.02 -21.31
N ALA A 197 -0.15 0.74 -20.31
CA ALA A 197 0.01 0.42 -18.90
C ALA A 197 -1.34 0.04 -18.25
N ALA A 198 -2.09 -0.90 -18.86
CA ALA A 198 -3.37 -1.31 -18.33
C ALA A 198 -3.22 -2.25 -17.12
N MET A 199 -2.24 -3.16 -17.13
CA MET A 199 -2.01 -4.13 -16.05
C MET A 199 -0.70 -3.87 -15.32
N PRO A 200 -0.73 -3.83 -13.98
CA PRO A 200 -1.88 -3.92 -13.06
C PRO A 200 -2.70 -2.63 -12.97
N SER A 201 -4.04 -2.72 -12.78
CA SER A 201 -4.89 -1.52 -12.68
C SER A 201 -4.65 -0.74 -11.40
N MET A 202 -4.05 0.45 -11.52
CA MET A 202 -3.89 1.35 -10.37
C MET A 202 -5.19 2.07 -10.01
N HIS A 203 -6.17 2.14 -10.89
CA HIS A 203 -7.51 2.59 -10.53
C HIS A 203 -8.10 1.70 -9.43
N ILE A 204 -7.96 0.38 -9.57
CA ILE A 204 -8.39 -0.57 -8.53
C ILE A 204 -7.45 -0.55 -7.31
N GLY A 205 -6.13 -0.55 -7.52
CA GLY A 205 -5.17 -0.49 -6.42
C GLY A 205 -5.41 0.72 -5.49
N TRP A 206 -5.58 1.91 -6.07
CA TRP A 206 -5.79 3.14 -5.30
C TRP A 206 -7.21 3.27 -4.74
N SER A 207 -8.23 2.86 -5.49
CA SER A 207 -9.60 2.90 -4.97
C SER A 207 -9.81 1.95 -3.81
N LEU A 208 -9.27 0.74 -3.88
CA LEU A 208 -9.26 -0.22 -2.78
C LEU A 208 -8.46 0.31 -1.58
N TRP A 209 -7.28 0.91 -1.82
CA TRP A 209 -6.51 1.54 -0.76
C TRP A 209 -7.32 2.64 -0.05
N CYS A 210 -7.98 3.52 -0.81
CA CYS A 210 -8.88 4.54 -0.26
C CYS A 210 -10.02 3.90 0.53
N GLY A 211 -10.72 2.96 -0.09
CA GLY A 211 -11.91 2.32 0.48
C GLY A 211 -11.60 1.58 1.77
N LEU A 212 -10.56 0.75 1.79
CA LEU A 212 -10.12 0.00 2.98
C LEU A 212 -9.60 0.93 4.07
N THR A 213 -8.92 2.03 3.71
CA THR A 213 -8.46 3.04 4.67
C THR A 213 -9.64 3.74 5.32
N ILE A 214 -10.62 4.20 4.54
CA ILE A 214 -11.84 4.82 5.06
C ILE A 214 -12.61 3.83 5.93
N PHE A 215 -12.81 2.61 5.45
CA PHE A 215 -13.52 1.56 6.18
C PHE A 215 -12.91 1.26 7.54
N ALA A 216 -11.57 1.17 7.60
CA ALA A 216 -10.85 0.81 8.82
C ALA A 216 -10.69 1.97 9.82
N VAL A 217 -10.78 3.23 9.36
CA VAL A 217 -10.40 4.41 10.17
C VAL A 217 -11.58 5.33 10.46
N ALA A 218 -12.57 5.43 9.57
CA ALA A 218 -13.72 6.31 9.76
C ALA A 218 -14.61 5.80 10.91
N SER A 219 -15.13 6.74 11.72
CA SER A 219 -16.06 6.45 12.80
C SER A 219 -17.50 6.32 12.31
N ALA A 220 -17.89 7.09 11.28
CA ALA A 220 -19.25 7.12 10.77
C ALA A 220 -19.57 5.89 9.91
N PRO A 221 -20.64 5.13 10.17
CA PRO A 221 -21.00 3.92 9.41
C PRO A 221 -21.24 4.20 7.92
N TRP A 222 -21.91 5.31 7.60
CA TRP A 222 -22.17 5.71 6.21
C TRP A 222 -20.88 5.93 5.43
N ALA A 223 -19.84 6.52 6.06
CA ALA A 223 -18.55 6.73 5.42
C ALA A 223 -17.84 5.39 5.12
N ARG A 224 -17.98 4.39 6.01
CA ARG A 224 -17.45 3.05 5.80
C ARG A 224 -18.14 2.37 4.61
N ILE A 225 -19.46 2.49 4.51
CA ILE A 225 -20.23 1.93 3.38
C ILE A 225 -19.79 2.59 2.07
N LEU A 226 -19.72 3.93 2.02
CA LEU A 226 -19.25 4.65 0.84
C LEU A 226 -17.80 4.28 0.49
N GLY A 227 -16.95 4.05 1.51
CA GLY A 227 -15.59 3.57 1.32
C GLY A 227 -15.53 2.24 0.58
N LEU A 228 -16.43 1.29 0.88
CA LEU A 228 -16.49 -0.01 0.19
C LEU A 228 -17.18 0.09 -1.19
N LEU A 229 -18.15 0.96 -1.34
CA LEU A 229 -18.84 1.18 -2.62
C LEU A 229 -17.92 1.85 -3.65
N TYR A 230 -16.96 2.66 -3.22
CA TYR A 230 -16.06 3.38 -4.12
C TYR A 230 -15.21 2.46 -5.02
N PRO A 231 -14.47 1.46 -4.53
CA PRO A 231 -13.74 0.53 -5.40
C PRO A 231 -14.67 -0.32 -6.27
N THR A 232 -15.86 -0.66 -5.79
CA THR A 232 -16.88 -1.39 -6.60
C THR A 232 -17.35 -0.53 -7.76
N ALA A 233 -17.68 0.74 -7.53
CA ALA A 233 -18.03 1.68 -8.60
C ALA A 233 -16.86 1.89 -9.57
N THR A 234 -15.63 1.98 -9.07
CA THR A 234 -14.43 2.09 -9.92
C THR A 234 -14.29 0.88 -10.82
N LEU A 235 -14.51 -0.34 -10.31
CA LEU A 235 -14.46 -1.57 -11.11
C LEU A 235 -15.49 -1.54 -12.23
N VAL A 236 -16.73 -1.17 -11.93
CA VAL A 236 -17.78 -1.03 -12.93
C VAL A 236 -17.37 -0.01 -14.00
N VAL A 237 -16.86 1.14 -13.60
CA VAL A 237 -16.45 2.20 -14.54
C VAL A 237 -15.33 1.74 -15.46
N ILE A 238 -14.26 1.14 -14.95
CA ILE A 238 -13.08 0.78 -15.76
C ILE A 238 -13.39 -0.33 -16.77
N VAL A 239 -14.31 -1.24 -16.43
CA VAL A 239 -14.77 -2.31 -17.31
C VAL A 239 -15.74 -1.74 -18.36
N SER A 240 -16.74 -0.97 -17.93
CA SER A 240 -17.76 -0.38 -18.81
C SER A 240 -17.16 0.55 -19.89
N THR A 241 -16.10 1.27 -19.54
CA THR A 241 -15.42 2.19 -20.47
C THR A 241 -14.32 1.50 -21.30
N ALA A 242 -14.21 0.15 -21.19
CA ALA A 242 -13.18 -0.67 -21.86
C ALA A 242 -11.74 -0.18 -21.61
N ASN A 243 -11.48 0.43 -20.46
CA ASN A 243 -10.15 0.88 -20.08
C ASN A 243 -9.32 -0.23 -19.40
N HIS A 244 -9.96 -1.27 -18.88
CA HIS A 244 -9.30 -2.39 -18.21
C HIS A 244 -10.06 -3.69 -18.41
N PHE A 245 -9.31 -4.79 -18.40
CA PHE A 245 -9.82 -6.14 -18.23
C PHE A 245 -10.12 -6.44 -16.74
N TRP A 246 -10.91 -7.49 -16.46
CA TRP A 246 -11.09 -7.99 -15.09
C TRP A 246 -9.77 -8.40 -14.45
N LEU A 247 -8.90 -9.05 -15.22
CA LEU A 247 -7.60 -9.50 -14.71
C LEU A 247 -6.66 -8.35 -14.38
N ASP A 248 -6.82 -7.17 -14.98
CA ASP A 248 -6.09 -5.96 -14.57
C ASP A 248 -6.45 -5.55 -13.15
N ALA A 249 -7.73 -5.72 -12.79
CA ALA A 249 -8.20 -5.44 -11.44
C ALA A 249 -7.61 -6.42 -10.42
N VAL A 250 -7.52 -7.70 -10.78
CA VAL A 250 -6.82 -8.72 -9.96
C VAL A 250 -5.35 -8.33 -9.76
N GLY A 251 -4.67 -7.91 -10.83
CA GLY A 251 -3.30 -7.39 -10.76
C GLY A 251 -3.18 -6.21 -9.78
N GLY A 252 -4.12 -5.26 -9.83
CA GLY A 252 -4.19 -4.12 -8.90
C GLY A 252 -4.39 -4.54 -7.45
N MET A 253 -5.24 -5.54 -7.19
CA MET A 253 -5.43 -6.13 -5.85
C MET A 253 -4.16 -6.80 -5.33
N LEU A 254 -3.44 -7.53 -6.16
CA LEU A 254 -2.16 -8.16 -5.79
C LEU A 254 -1.10 -7.12 -5.44
N CYS A 255 -1.00 -6.03 -6.21
CA CYS A 255 -0.11 -4.92 -5.89
C CYS A 255 -0.47 -4.28 -4.53
N LEU A 256 -1.75 -4.12 -4.24
CA LEU A 256 -2.20 -3.59 -2.94
C LEU A 256 -1.87 -4.55 -1.80
N ALA A 257 -2.08 -5.86 -1.99
CA ALA A 257 -1.71 -6.87 -1.01
C ALA A 257 -0.19 -6.84 -0.71
N PHE A 258 0.64 -6.68 -1.73
CA PHE A 258 2.07 -6.45 -1.57
C PHE A 258 2.36 -5.18 -0.75
N GLY A 259 1.69 -4.05 -1.05
CA GLY A 259 1.82 -2.83 -0.28
C GLY A 259 1.49 -3.00 1.21
N TYR A 260 0.42 -3.74 1.52
CA TYR A 260 0.07 -4.10 2.90
C TYR A 260 1.12 -4.99 3.56
N ALA A 261 1.67 -5.97 2.83
CA ALA A 261 2.75 -6.83 3.33
C ALA A 261 4.01 -6.02 3.68
N VAL A 262 4.43 -5.11 2.81
CA VAL A 262 5.57 -4.21 3.04
C VAL A 262 5.34 -3.34 4.28
N SER A 263 4.17 -2.68 4.37
CA SER A 263 3.87 -1.83 5.52
C SER A 263 3.80 -2.62 6.83
N ARG A 264 3.21 -3.81 6.82
CA ARG A 264 3.14 -4.69 7.99
C ARG A 264 4.52 -5.17 8.42
N SER A 265 5.39 -5.54 7.47
CA SER A 265 6.77 -5.97 7.77
C SER A 265 7.59 -4.83 8.36
N TRP A 266 7.37 -3.59 7.90
CA TRP A 266 8.08 -2.40 8.40
C TRP A 266 7.60 -1.96 9.78
N TYR A 267 6.27 -1.83 9.97
CA TYR A 267 5.68 -1.30 11.20
C TYR A 267 5.27 -2.38 12.22
N GLY A 268 5.36 -3.66 11.88
CA GLY A 268 4.96 -4.79 12.73
C GLY A 268 3.45 -4.95 12.90
N SER A 269 2.63 -4.05 12.34
CA SER A 269 1.17 -4.07 12.47
C SER A 269 0.49 -3.36 11.29
N LEU A 270 -0.81 -3.59 11.13
CA LEU A 270 -1.62 -2.90 10.13
C LEU A 270 -1.89 -1.44 10.55
N PRO A 271 -2.03 -0.49 9.61
CA PRO A 271 -2.15 0.94 9.92
C PRO A 271 -3.29 1.30 10.89
N HIS A 272 -4.44 0.63 10.80
CA HIS A 272 -5.58 0.89 11.68
C HIS A 272 -5.35 0.48 13.14
N ARG A 273 -4.38 -0.42 13.40
CA ARG A 273 -3.97 -0.83 14.75
C ARG A 273 -2.93 0.11 15.36
N LEU A 274 -2.32 0.97 14.56
CA LEU A 274 -1.40 1.98 15.05
C LEU A 274 -2.16 3.10 15.78
N PRO A 275 -1.53 3.78 16.77
CA PRO A 275 -2.16 4.86 17.51
C PRO A 275 -2.56 6.00 16.58
N ARG A 276 -3.65 6.69 16.93
CA ARG A 276 -4.13 7.84 16.13
C ARG A 276 -3.15 9.01 16.16
N ARG A 277 -2.49 9.24 17.32
CA ARG A 277 -1.49 10.30 17.52
C ARG A 277 -0.15 9.68 17.92
N PRO A 278 0.99 10.20 17.45
CA PRO A 278 2.33 9.69 17.81
C PRO A 278 2.64 9.77 19.31
N GLU A 279 2.08 10.76 20.01
CA GLU A 279 2.28 10.99 21.44
C GLU A 279 1.65 9.90 22.33
N GLU A 280 0.65 9.18 21.83
CA GLU A 280 0.03 8.06 22.54
C GLU A 280 0.98 6.85 22.67
N THR A 281 2.05 6.80 21.88
CA THR A 281 3.09 5.74 21.92
C THR A 281 4.11 5.98 23.04
N GLY A 282 4.19 7.18 23.62
CA GLY A 282 5.13 7.52 24.68
C GLY A 282 4.71 7.08 26.09
N ARG A 283 3.50 6.60 26.30
CA ARG A 283 3.07 5.97 27.55
C ARG A 283 3.42 4.48 27.49
N HIS A 284 4.63 4.21 27.90
CA HIS A 284 5.28 2.94 28.19
C HIS A 284 4.46 1.63 28.04
N PRO A 285 4.79 0.77 27.08
CA PRO A 285 4.42 -0.65 27.16
C PRO A 285 5.17 -1.39 28.29
N VAL A 286 6.28 -0.85 28.81
CA VAL A 286 7.08 -1.48 29.88
C VAL A 286 6.34 -1.48 31.23
N ALA A 287 5.54 -0.46 31.55
CA ALA A 287 4.81 -0.40 32.81
C ALA A 287 3.67 -1.42 32.92
N VAL A 288 3.04 -1.77 31.78
CA VAL A 288 1.93 -2.75 31.76
C VAL A 288 2.43 -4.19 31.81
N ALA A 289 3.59 -4.47 31.22
CA ALA A 289 4.19 -5.80 31.25
C ALA A 289 4.71 -6.19 32.67
N VAL A 290 5.19 -5.21 33.44
CA VAL A 290 5.68 -5.44 34.83
C VAL A 290 4.51 -5.68 35.79
N LEU A 291 3.33 -5.06 35.56
CA LEU A 291 2.17 -5.23 36.46
C LEU A 291 1.40 -6.56 36.21
N ASN A 292 1.57 -7.18 35.05
CA ASN A 292 0.90 -8.44 34.70
C ASN A 292 1.80 -9.68 34.83
N HIS A 293 3.00 -9.57 35.43
CA HIS A 293 3.83 -10.74 35.66
C HIS A 293 3.37 -11.47 36.93
N PRO A 294 2.89 -12.72 36.85
CA PRO A 294 2.28 -13.44 37.99
C PRO A 294 3.25 -13.74 39.14
N ALA A 295 4.55 -13.43 38.97
CA ALA A 295 5.58 -13.68 40.00
C ALA A 295 5.70 -12.58 41.08
N LEU A 296 5.11 -11.39 40.91
CA LEU A 296 5.21 -10.29 41.88
C LEU A 296 4.02 -10.17 42.85
N GLY A 297 3.00 -11.03 42.71
CA GLY A 297 1.83 -11.07 43.59
C GLY A 297 2.04 -11.77 44.94
N ARG A 298 3.23 -12.29 45.29
CA ARG A 298 3.48 -13.06 46.50
C ARG A 298 4.19 -12.32 47.63
N PHE A 299 4.43 -11.04 47.52
CA PHE A 299 5.09 -10.25 48.58
C PHE A 299 4.21 -9.12 49.14
N ARG A 300 2.94 -9.37 49.39
CA ARG A 300 2.09 -8.54 50.27
C ARG A 300 1.19 -9.46 51.07
N ARG A 301 1.70 -9.96 52.19
CA ARG A 301 1.02 -10.23 53.47
C ARG A 301 1.98 -9.94 54.61
#